data_fe941f3ea16ea0039a4ed7cc5d633b09
#
_entry.id   fe941f3ea16ea0039a4ed7cc5d633b09
#
_cell.length_a   1.000
_cell.length_b   1.000
_cell.length_c   1.000
_cell.angle_alpha   90.00
_cell.angle_beta   90.00
_cell.angle_gamma   90.00
#
_symmetry.space_group_name_H-M   'P 1'
#
loop_
_entity.id
_entity.type
_entity.pdbx_description
1 polymer ?
#
loop_
_entity_poly.entity_id
_entity_poly.type
_entity_poly.pdbx_seq_one_letter_code
_entity_poly.pdbx_strand_id
1 'polypeptide(L)'
;INLDYITMIDFMEKECGIPETVSCRFNPGVVFEVCNGIMDNPGESKYGMTLDQITEAFKILKAKGVKNFGIHAFLASNTVTNEYYPMLAKTIFELAVTLKKETGANIKFINLSGGVGIPYKPDQKPNDIMAIGEGVRKVYEEILTPEGMDDVAIYTEMGRFMMGPYGALVTKAIHEKHIYKEYIGVDACAANLMRPAMYGAYHHVTVLGKEDALCDHVYDVVGSLCENNDKFAVD
;
A
#
# COMPACT_ATOMS: atom_id res chain seq x y z
N ILE A 1 1.79 2.57 18.79
CA ILE A 1 2.78 3.28 17.95
C ILE A 1 3.47 2.26 17.07
N ASN A 2 3.66 2.57 15.78
CA ASN A 2 4.43 1.75 14.84
C ASN A 2 5.74 2.47 14.49
N LEU A 3 6.87 1.83 14.78
CA LEU A 3 8.20 2.37 14.56
C LEU A 3 8.74 1.95 13.19
N ASP A 4 9.13 2.91 12.37
CA ASP A 4 9.69 2.66 11.06
C ASP A 4 11.19 2.28 11.12
N TYR A 5 11.91 2.79 12.12
CA TYR A 5 13.34 2.54 12.28
C TYR A 5 13.79 2.45 13.74
N ILE A 6 14.87 1.74 14.00
CA ILE A 6 15.35 1.40 15.35
C ILE A 6 15.70 2.64 16.19
N THR A 7 16.30 3.69 15.60
CA THR A 7 16.64 4.94 16.32
C THR A 7 15.43 5.72 16.82
N MET A 8 14.23 5.41 16.31
CA MET A 8 12.98 6.02 16.78
C MET A 8 12.59 5.57 18.19
N ILE A 9 13.20 4.50 18.71
CA ILE A 9 12.95 4.02 20.08
C ILE A 9 13.33 5.09 21.10
N ASP A 10 14.54 5.65 20.99
CA ASP A 10 15.04 6.66 21.91
C ASP A 10 14.25 7.97 21.78
N PHE A 11 13.88 8.34 20.55
CA PHE A 11 13.03 9.49 20.32
C PHE A 11 11.65 9.33 20.95
N MET A 12 11.00 8.17 20.77
CA MET A 12 9.70 7.85 21.36
C MET A 12 9.78 7.88 22.89
N GLU A 13 10.81 7.25 23.48
CA GLU A 13 11.00 7.23 24.93
C GLU A 13 11.12 8.64 25.52
N LYS A 14 11.89 9.50 24.84
CA LYS A 14 12.10 10.89 25.27
C LYS A 14 10.83 11.73 25.19
N GLU A 15 10.06 11.60 24.09
CA GLU A 15 8.92 12.51 23.82
C GLU A 15 7.60 12.04 24.46
N CYS A 16 7.37 10.74 24.60
CA CYS A 16 6.11 10.22 25.14
C CYS A 16 6.24 9.00 26.06
N GLY A 17 7.45 8.58 26.37
CA GLY A 17 7.71 7.37 27.11
C GLY A 17 7.53 6.10 26.27
N ILE A 18 7.72 4.94 26.89
CA ILE A 18 7.55 3.65 26.21
C ILE A 18 6.15 3.10 26.45
N PRO A 19 5.31 2.98 25.40
CA PRO A 19 3.97 2.40 25.53
C PRO A 19 4.03 0.91 25.85
N GLU A 20 2.97 0.39 26.42
CA GLU A 20 2.83 -1.06 26.68
C GLU A 20 2.78 -1.89 25.39
N THR A 21 2.28 -1.30 24.31
CA THR A 21 2.12 -1.93 22.99
C THR A 21 2.85 -1.13 21.93
N VAL A 22 3.79 -1.76 21.23
CA VAL A 22 4.58 -1.16 20.16
C VAL A 22 4.68 -2.14 18.99
N SER A 23 4.59 -1.62 17.77
CA SER A 23 4.90 -2.38 16.55
C SER A 23 6.11 -1.82 15.83
N CYS A 24 6.75 -2.66 15.04
CA CYS A 24 7.88 -2.28 14.18
C CYS A 24 7.57 -2.63 12.74
N ARG A 25 8.02 -1.78 11.82
CA ARG A 25 7.87 -1.99 10.39
C ARG A 25 9.05 -2.79 9.84
N PHE A 26 8.73 -3.86 9.17
CA PHE A 26 9.71 -4.74 8.52
C PHE A 26 9.86 -4.41 7.04
N ASN A 27 11.10 -4.50 6.55
CA ASN A 27 11.45 -4.47 5.14
C ASN A 27 12.22 -5.76 4.79
N PRO A 28 11.69 -6.64 3.96
CA PRO A 28 12.35 -7.90 3.60
C PRO A 28 13.58 -7.72 2.68
N GLY A 29 13.75 -6.55 2.06
CA GLY A 29 14.87 -6.25 1.17
C GLY A 29 14.86 -7.00 -0.17
N VAL A 30 13.88 -7.85 -0.40
CA VAL A 30 13.75 -8.67 -1.62
C VAL A 30 12.56 -8.24 -2.46
N VAL A 31 12.66 -8.44 -3.78
CA VAL A 31 11.58 -8.17 -4.73
C VAL A 31 10.52 -9.27 -4.62
N PHE A 32 9.27 -8.87 -4.48
CA PHE A 32 8.13 -9.76 -4.68
C PHE A 32 7.77 -9.73 -6.17
N GLU A 33 7.70 -10.89 -6.82
CA GLU A 33 7.42 -11.01 -8.25
C GLU A 33 6.08 -10.38 -8.70
N VAL A 34 5.17 -10.15 -7.76
CA VAL A 34 3.86 -9.53 -7.98
C VAL A 34 3.83 -8.01 -7.75
N CYS A 35 4.98 -7.38 -7.53
CA CYS A 35 5.06 -5.91 -7.40
C CYS A 35 4.80 -5.25 -8.76
N ASN A 36 3.98 -4.22 -8.75
CA ASN A 36 3.50 -3.54 -9.96
C ASN A 36 4.30 -2.28 -10.33
N GLY A 37 5.50 -2.10 -9.81
CA GLY A 37 6.38 -0.97 -10.09
C GLY A 37 5.92 0.39 -9.52
N ILE A 38 4.82 0.44 -8.79
CA ILE A 38 4.32 1.67 -8.14
C ILE A 38 5.05 1.93 -6.81
N MET A 39 5.53 0.88 -6.17
CA MET A 39 6.45 0.96 -5.05
C MET A 39 7.83 0.53 -5.54
N ASP A 40 8.85 1.24 -5.09
CA ASP A 40 10.23 0.87 -5.33
C ASP A 40 10.50 -0.57 -4.86
N ASN A 41 11.51 -1.18 -5.46
CA ASN A 41 12.06 -2.43 -4.94
C ASN A 41 12.24 -2.29 -3.41
N PRO A 42 11.73 -3.23 -2.59
CA PRO A 42 11.87 -3.14 -1.12
C PRO A 42 13.31 -2.82 -0.67
N GLY A 43 14.34 -3.32 -1.37
CA GLY A 43 15.74 -3.00 -1.09
C GLY A 43 16.13 -1.53 -1.35
N GLU A 44 15.38 -0.80 -2.16
CA GLU A 44 15.57 0.62 -2.48
C GLU A 44 14.56 1.51 -1.74
N SER A 45 13.60 0.92 -1.07
CA SER A 45 12.56 1.62 -0.32
C SER A 45 13.13 2.24 0.96
N LYS A 46 12.72 3.47 1.25
CA LYS A 46 13.12 4.19 2.47
C LYS A 46 12.48 3.68 3.76
N TYR A 47 11.65 2.65 3.71
CA TYR A 47 10.80 2.21 4.80
C TYR A 47 11.28 0.94 5.46
N GLY A 48 11.11 0.89 6.79
CA GLY A 48 11.19 -0.33 7.57
C GLY A 48 12.61 -0.78 7.93
N MET A 49 12.67 -1.76 8.81
CA MET A 49 13.88 -2.35 9.37
C MET A 49 14.24 -3.65 8.67
N THR A 50 15.52 -3.95 8.55
CA THR A 50 16.01 -5.27 8.18
C THR A 50 15.68 -6.31 9.25
N LEU A 51 15.89 -7.60 8.97
CA LEU A 51 15.67 -8.68 9.95
C LEU A 51 16.51 -8.47 11.22
N ASP A 52 17.78 -8.14 11.07
CA ASP A 52 18.68 -7.91 12.22
C ASP A 52 18.22 -6.69 13.04
N GLN A 53 17.82 -5.61 12.37
CA GLN A 53 17.37 -4.39 13.03
C GLN A 53 16.05 -4.58 13.78
N ILE A 54 15.08 -5.27 13.19
CA ILE A 54 13.79 -5.51 13.88
C ILE A 54 13.96 -6.47 15.05
N THR A 55 14.84 -7.45 14.92
CA THR A 55 15.18 -8.38 16.01
C THR A 55 15.81 -7.63 17.18
N GLU A 56 16.76 -6.73 16.90
CA GLU A 56 17.40 -5.91 17.93
C GLU A 56 16.41 -4.91 18.54
N ALA A 57 15.57 -4.28 17.72
CA ALA A 57 14.52 -3.38 18.20
C ALA A 57 13.56 -4.07 19.17
N PHE A 58 13.17 -5.32 18.88
CA PHE A 58 12.33 -6.13 19.77
C PHE A 58 12.99 -6.43 21.11
N LYS A 59 14.31 -6.76 21.12
CA LYS A 59 15.08 -6.96 22.34
C LYS A 59 15.15 -5.69 23.18
N ILE A 60 15.46 -4.55 22.57
CA ILE A 60 15.54 -3.24 23.24
C ILE A 60 14.16 -2.86 23.83
N LEU A 61 13.11 -2.95 23.04
CA LEU A 61 11.75 -2.59 23.46
C LEU A 61 11.28 -3.50 24.62
N LYS A 62 11.59 -4.78 24.56
CA LYS A 62 11.29 -5.72 25.64
C LYS A 62 12.03 -5.37 26.92
N ALA A 63 13.32 -5.04 26.83
CA ALA A 63 14.12 -4.59 27.98
C ALA A 63 13.59 -3.27 28.56
N LYS A 64 13.00 -2.39 27.75
CA LYS A 64 12.34 -1.15 28.17
C LYS A 64 10.90 -1.35 28.69
N GLY A 65 10.38 -2.59 28.75
CA GLY A 65 9.11 -2.92 29.39
C GLY A 65 7.89 -3.03 28.45
N VAL A 66 8.09 -3.05 27.14
CA VAL A 66 7.01 -3.35 26.19
C VAL A 66 6.49 -4.78 26.44
N LYS A 67 5.17 -4.91 26.56
CA LYS A 67 4.52 -6.20 26.86
C LYS A 67 3.91 -6.82 25.60
N ASN A 68 3.38 -6.01 24.69
CA ASN A 68 2.70 -6.46 23.49
C ASN A 68 3.40 -5.93 22.26
N PHE A 69 3.71 -6.83 21.34
CA PHE A 69 4.42 -6.50 20.12
C PHE A 69 3.51 -6.63 18.89
N GLY A 70 3.72 -5.76 17.93
CA GLY A 70 3.14 -5.88 16.61
C GLY A 70 4.20 -5.88 15.51
N ILE A 71 3.86 -6.41 14.35
CA ILE A 71 4.67 -6.37 13.15
C ILE A 71 3.85 -5.70 12.06
N HIS A 72 4.49 -4.83 11.29
CA HIS A 72 3.89 -4.16 10.13
C HIS A 72 4.77 -4.31 8.91
N ALA A 73 4.19 -4.49 7.73
CA ALA A 73 4.90 -4.39 6.46
C ALA A 73 3.96 -3.89 5.36
N PHE A 74 4.50 -3.07 4.46
CA PHE A 74 3.78 -2.57 3.28
C PHE A 74 4.71 -2.62 2.07
N LEU A 75 4.44 -3.51 1.12
CA LEU A 75 5.36 -3.86 0.05
C LEU A 75 4.84 -3.57 -1.36
N ALA A 76 3.55 -3.31 -1.52
CA ALA A 76 2.97 -3.00 -2.82
C ALA A 76 1.71 -2.13 -2.71
N SER A 77 1.33 -1.50 -3.82
CA SER A 77 0.13 -0.67 -3.91
C SER A 77 -0.62 -0.98 -5.20
N ASN A 78 -1.94 -1.11 -5.11
CA ASN A 78 -2.84 -1.40 -6.23
C ASN A 78 -2.50 -2.70 -6.96
N THR A 79 -2.28 -3.78 -6.24
CA THR A 79 -2.14 -5.11 -6.83
C THR A 79 -3.53 -5.63 -7.25
N VAL A 80 -3.65 -6.05 -8.51
CA VAL A 80 -4.90 -6.59 -9.07
C VAL A 80 -4.84 -8.11 -9.19
N THR A 81 -4.26 -8.76 -8.19
CA THR A 81 -4.14 -10.22 -8.07
C THR A 81 -4.52 -10.68 -6.67
N ASN A 82 -5.14 -11.85 -6.55
CA ASN A 82 -5.53 -12.42 -5.27
C ASN A 82 -4.36 -13.09 -4.52
N GLU A 83 -3.23 -13.33 -5.19
CA GLU A 83 -2.09 -14.07 -4.66
C GLU A 83 -1.16 -13.22 -3.80
N TYR A 84 -1.07 -11.92 -4.07
CA TYR A 84 -0.13 -11.02 -3.38
C TYR A 84 -0.31 -11.04 -1.86
N TYR A 85 -1.54 -10.90 -1.39
CA TYR A 85 -1.81 -10.77 0.04
C TYR A 85 -1.51 -12.04 0.86
N PRO A 86 -1.87 -13.26 0.40
CA PRO A 86 -1.41 -14.49 1.02
C PRO A 86 0.11 -14.68 1.02
N MET A 87 0.81 -14.25 -0.05
CA MET A 87 2.28 -14.28 -0.09
C MET A 87 2.91 -13.34 0.92
N LEU A 88 2.40 -12.11 1.03
CA LEU A 88 2.82 -11.16 2.05
C LEU A 88 2.59 -11.74 3.46
N ALA A 89 1.39 -12.28 3.70
CA ALA A 89 1.04 -12.92 4.97
C ALA A 89 2.03 -14.02 5.33
N LYS A 90 2.38 -14.90 4.39
CA LYS A 90 3.36 -15.96 4.60
C LYS A 90 4.69 -15.40 5.11
N THR A 91 5.24 -14.42 4.41
CA THR A 91 6.53 -13.81 4.76
C THR A 91 6.50 -13.19 6.16
N ILE A 92 5.43 -12.48 6.49
CA ILE A 92 5.35 -11.80 7.80
C ILE A 92 5.02 -12.78 8.94
N PHE A 93 4.28 -13.84 8.68
CA PHE A 93 4.02 -14.88 9.68
C PHE A 93 5.29 -15.69 9.99
N GLU A 94 6.09 -16.05 8.99
CA GLU A 94 7.41 -16.67 9.19
C GLU A 94 8.35 -15.75 9.99
N LEU A 95 8.36 -14.45 9.72
CA LEU A 95 9.07 -13.46 10.51
C LEU A 95 8.58 -13.42 11.95
N ALA A 96 7.27 -13.45 12.18
CA ALA A 96 6.68 -13.41 13.52
C ALA A 96 7.14 -14.62 14.36
N VAL A 97 7.13 -15.81 13.75
CA VAL A 97 7.65 -17.03 14.40
C VAL A 97 9.13 -16.89 14.76
N THR A 98 9.94 -16.36 13.84
CA THR A 98 11.38 -16.12 14.06
C THR A 98 11.58 -15.14 15.22
N LEU A 99 10.92 -14.00 15.21
CA LEU A 99 11.03 -12.98 16.25
C LEU A 99 10.57 -13.50 17.62
N LYS A 100 9.49 -14.28 17.67
CA LYS A 100 9.05 -14.94 18.92
C LYS A 100 10.12 -15.87 19.46
N LYS A 101 10.73 -16.71 18.61
CA LYS A 101 11.79 -17.66 19.02
C LYS A 101 13.06 -16.97 19.49
N GLU A 102 13.49 -15.92 18.78
CA GLU A 102 14.77 -15.25 19.08
C GLU A 102 14.70 -14.24 20.23
N THR A 103 13.55 -13.60 20.43
CA THR A 103 13.39 -12.52 21.41
C THR A 103 12.49 -12.89 22.59
N GLY A 104 11.66 -13.92 22.43
CA GLY A 104 10.60 -14.26 23.37
C GLY A 104 9.56 -13.14 23.48
N ALA A 105 9.37 -12.32 22.44
CA ALA A 105 8.38 -11.25 22.42
C ALA A 105 6.96 -11.82 22.34
N ASN A 106 6.04 -11.18 23.06
CA ASN A 106 4.61 -11.52 23.02
C ASN A 106 3.97 -10.77 21.83
N ILE A 107 3.98 -11.40 20.65
CA ILE A 107 3.39 -10.82 19.44
C ILE A 107 1.87 -10.97 19.52
N LYS A 108 1.15 -9.85 19.48
CA LYS A 108 -0.30 -9.79 19.62
C LYS A 108 -1.03 -9.43 18.32
N PHE A 109 -0.33 -8.80 17.39
CA PHE A 109 -0.94 -8.47 16.10
C PHE A 109 0.08 -8.39 14.99
N ILE A 110 -0.42 -8.61 13.78
CA ILE A 110 0.31 -8.41 12.54
C ILE A 110 -0.55 -7.52 11.66
N ASN A 111 0.02 -6.40 11.22
CA ASN A 111 -0.61 -5.50 10.28
C ASN A 111 -0.03 -5.75 8.87
N LEU A 112 -0.84 -6.37 8.03
CA LEU A 112 -0.51 -6.65 6.63
C LEU A 112 -0.67 -5.41 5.73
N SER A 113 -1.03 -4.25 6.32
CA SER A 113 -1.21 -2.98 5.63
C SER A 113 -2.25 -3.03 4.51
N GLY A 114 -2.04 -2.26 3.44
CA GLY A 114 -2.91 -2.19 2.28
C GLY A 114 -2.33 -2.93 1.07
N GLY A 115 -2.61 -2.40 -0.11
CA GLY A 115 -2.06 -2.90 -1.37
C GLY A 115 -3.07 -3.59 -2.26
N VAL A 116 -4.17 -4.12 -1.71
CA VAL A 116 -5.27 -4.67 -2.53
C VAL A 116 -5.81 -3.57 -3.44
N GLY A 117 -5.72 -3.82 -4.74
CA GLY A 117 -6.08 -2.87 -5.78
C GLY A 117 -7.55 -2.95 -6.20
N ILE A 118 -7.89 -2.00 -7.05
CA ILE A 118 -9.17 -1.92 -7.74
C ILE A 118 -8.92 -1.85 -9.24
N PRO A 119 -9.86 -2.30 -10.08
CA PRO A 119 -9.77 -2.09 -11.52
C PRO A 119 -9.93 -0.58 -11.83
N TYR A 120 -9.01 -0.04 -12.61
CA TYR A 120 -9.11 1.31 -13.16
C TYR A 120 -9.51 1.31 -14.63
N LYS A 121 -9.27 0.20 -15.32
CA LYS A 121 -9.69 0.02 -16.72
C LYS A 121 -10.95 -0.84 -16.80
N PRO A 122 -11.84 -0.59 -17.76
CA PRO A 122 -13.09 -1.35 -17.91
C PRO A 122 -12.92 -2.86 -18.12
N ASP A 123 -11.78 -3.28 -18.67
CA ASP A 123 -11.44 -4.69 -18.95
C ASP A 123 -10.73 -5.41 -17.79
N GLN A 124 -10.34 -4.68 -16.75
CA GLN A 124 -9.70 -5.27 -15.57
C GLN A 124 -10.72 -5.99 -14.69
N LYS A 125 -10.35 -7.16 -14.20
CA LYS A 125 -11.16 -7.91 -13.23
C LYS A 125 -10.90 -7.40 -11.80
N PRO A 126 -11.95 -7.23 -10.98
CA PRO A 126 -11.78 -6.90 -9.58
C PRO A 126 -11.13 -8.05 -8.80
N ASN A 127 -10.43 -7.72 -7.74
CA ASN A 127 -9.96 -8.71 -6.78
C ASN A 127 -11.15 -9.36 -6.04
N ASP A 128 -11.02 -10.64 -5.76
CA ASP A 128 -11.94 -11.38 -4.89
C ASP A 128 -11.43 -11.33 -3.44
N ILE A 129 -12.02 -10.46 -2.63
CA ILE A 129 -11.62 -10.29 -1.24
C ILE A 129 -11.86 -11.53 -0.39
N MET A 130 -12.83 -12.34 -0.74
CA MET A 130 -13.10 -13.60 -0.03
C MET A 130 -12.01 -14.62 -0.33
N ALA A 131 -11.58 -14.73 -1.59
CA ALA A 131 -10.46 -15.59 -1.97
C ALA A 131 -9.14 -15.13 -1.32
N ILE A 132 -8.90 -13.82 -1.25
CA ILE A 132 -7.75 -13.24 -0.55
C ILE A 132 -7.79 -13.61 0.94
N GLY A 133 -8.92 -13.40 1.61
CA GLY A 133 -9.11 -13.72 3.02
C GLY A 133 -8.91 -15.20 3.32
N GLU A 134 -9.44 -16.07 2.49
CA GLU A 134 -9.26 -17.52 2.59
C GLU A 134 -7.80 -17.94 2.42
N GLY A 135 -7.08 -17.31 1.47
CA GLY A 135 -5.65 -17.52 1.29
C GLY A 135 -4.85 -17.13 2.54
N VAL A 136 -5.12 -15.95 3.12
CA VAL A 136 -4.47 -15.50 4.36
C VAL A 136 -4.79 -16.44 5.52
N ARG A 137 -6.05 -16.90 5.66
CA ARG A 137 -6.47 -17.84 6.70
C ARG A 137 -5.69 -19.14 6.62
N LYS A 138 -5.54 -19.74 5.44
CA LYS A 138 -4.75 -20.96 5.24
C LYS A 138 -3.31 -20.78 5.68
N VAL A 139 -2.67 -19.71 5.29
CA VAL A 139 -1.28 -19.41 5.68
C VAL A 139 -1.17 -19.19 7.19
N TYR A 140 -2.17 -18.58 7.83
CA TYR A 140 -2.24 -18.42 9.28
C TYR A 140 -2.28 -19.77 9.99
N GLU A 141 -3.18 -20.66 9.56
CA GLU A 141 -3.35 -21.99 10.11
C GLU A 141 -2.10 -22.89 9.89
N GLU A 142 -1.38 -22.68 8.79
CA GLU A 142 -0.17 -23.41 8.47
C GLU A 142 1.05 -22.97 9.28
N ILE A 143 1.18 -21.67 9.58
CA ILE A 143 2.41 -21.10 10.14
C ILE A 143 2.25 -20.69 11.61
N LEU A 144 1.22 -19.94 11.95
CA LEU A 144 1.08 -19.38 13.30
C LEU A 144 0.46 -20.37 14.29
N THR A 145 -0.57 -21.08 13.88
CA THR A 145 -1.27 -22.02 14.76
C THR A 145 -0.36 -23.13 15.34
N PRO A 146 0.52 -23.79 14.57
CA PRO A 146 1.41 -24.81 15.09
C PRO A 146 2.43 -24.29 16.11
N GLU A 147 2.72 -22.98 16.05
CA GLU A 147 3.67 -22.31 16.96
C GLU A 147 2.97 -21.71 18.21
N GLY A 148 1.69 -22.03 18.43
CA GLY A 148 0.90 -21.49 19.54
C GLY A 148 0.75 -19.98 19.45
N MET A 149 0.47 -19.47 18.24
CA MET A 149 0.23 -18.05 17.94
C MET A 149 -1.17 -17.85 17.33
N ASP A 150 -2.13 -18.65 17.72
CA ASP A 150 -3.51 -18.65 17.27
C ASP A 150 -4.36 -17.51 17.85
N ASP A 151 -3.79 -16.70 18.75
CA ASP A 151 -4.40 -15.48 19.30
C ASP A 151 -3.86 -14.19 18.66
N VAL A 152 -3.01 -14.29 17.64
CA VAL A 152 -2.44 -13.11 16.95
C VAL A 152 -3.50 -12.48 16.03
N ALA A 153 -3.85 -11.23 16.31
CA ALA A 153 -4.82 -10.48 15.50
C ALA A 153 -4.20 -10.02 14.16
N ILE A 154 -4.98 -10.09 13.09
CA ILE A 154 -4.59 -9.57 11.78
C ILE A 154 -5.28 -8.25 11.52
N TYR A 155 -4.48 -7.23 11.18
CA TYR A 155 -4.96 -5.90 10.78
C TYR A 155 -4.66 -5.64 9.32
N THR A 156 -5.50 -4.84 8.69
CA THR A 156 -5.37 -4.42 7.29
C THR A 156 -5.67 -2.93 7.14
N GLU A 157 -5.08 -2.30 6.11
CA GLU A 157 -5.25 -0.87 5.78
C GLU A 157 -5.73 -0.71 4.33
N MET A 158 -6.85 -1.31 3.99
CA MET A 158 -7.36 -1.44 2.61
C MET A 158 -8.08 -0.18 2.11
N GLY A 159 -7.51 1.02 2.31
CA GLY A 159 -8.15 2.29 1.98
C GLY A 159 -8.61 2.37 0.53
N ARG A 160 -7.73 2.05 -0.43
CA ARG A 160 -8.08 2.08 -1.86
C ARG A 160 -9.19 1.10 -2.21
N PHE A 161 -9.09 -0.15 -1.74
CA PHE A 161 -10.09 -1.18 -2.01
C PHE A 161 -11.48 -0.76 -1.50
N MET A 162 -11.53 -0.16 -0.32
CA MET A 162 -12.78 0.25 0.32
C MET A 162 -13.38 1.53 -0.28
N MET A 163 -12.54 2.52 -0.60
CA MET A 163 -13.01 3.87 -0.95
C MET A 163 -12.81 4.25 -2.42
N GLY A 164 -11.82 3.67 -3.08
CA GLY A 164 -11.44 4.04 -4.43
C GLY A 164 -12.56 3.90 -5.47
N PRO A 165 -13.42 2.85 -5.43
CA PRO A 165 -14.53 2.70 -6.37
C PRO A 165 -15.62 3.79 -6.25
N TYR A 166 -15.65 4.52 -5.15
CA TYR A 166 -16.71 5.49 -4.83
C TYR A 166 -16.25 6.95 -4.94
N GLY A 167 -14.99 7.16 -5.33
CA GLY A 167 -14.42 8.50 -5.51
C GLY A 167 -14.33 8.89 -6.98
N ALA A 168 -14.61 10.16 -7.29
CA ALA A 168 -14.41 10.73 -8.61
C ALA A 168 -13.86 12.16 -8.49
N LEU A 169 -12.98 12.54 -9.42
CA LEU A 169 -12.64 13.93 -9.67
C LEU A 169 -13.59 14.46 -10.73
N VAL A 170 -14.43 15.42 -10.36
CA VAL A 170 -15.32 16.14 -11.31
C VAL A 170 -14.66 17.44 -11.69
N THR A 171 -14.52 17.68 -12.98
CA THR A 171 -13.89 18.88 -13.52
C THR A 171 -14.59 19.32 -14.80
N LYS A 172 -14.38 20.55 -15.20
CA LYS A 172 -14.97 21.14 -16.39
C LYS A 172 -13.92 21.33 -17.48
N ALA A 173 -14.21 20.88 -18.69
CA ALA A 173 -13.44 21.26 -19.87
C ALA A 173 -13.65 22.77 -20.14
N ILE A 174 -12.56 23.53 -20.09
CA ILE A 174 -12.57 24.98 -20.22
C ILE A 174 -11.83 25.49 -21.47
N HIS A 175 -11.03 24.63 -22.08
CA HIS A 175 -10.20 25.00 -23.21
C HIS A 175 -9.94 23.81 -24.13
N GLU A 176 -9.87 24.07 -25.43
CA GLU A 176 -9.45 23.14 -26.46
C GLU A 176 -8.27 23.72 -27.22
N LYS A 177 -7.25 22.91 -27.50
CA LYS A 177 -6.04 23.35 -28.18
C LYS A 177 -5.60 22.31 -29.21
N HIS A 178 -5.39 22.77 -30.43
CA HIS A 178 -4.96 21.98 -31.59
C HIS A 178 -3.58 22.44 -32.04
N ILE A 179 -2.58 21.63 -31.84
CA ILE A 179 -1.21 21.88 -32.30
C ILE A 179 -0.63 20.58 -32.90
N TYR A 180 0.49 20.06 -32.42
CA TYR A 180 1.02 18.76 -32.83
C TYR A 180 0.24 17.58 -32.21
N LYS A 181 -0.49 17.83 -31.15
CA LYS A 181 -1.47 16.95 -30.50
C LYS A 181 -2.73 17.74 -30.21
N GLU A 182 -3.78 17.01 -29.90
CA GLU A 182 -5.08 17.55 -29.50
C GLU A 182 -5.18 17.58 -27.98
N TYR A 183 -5.61 18.69 -27.39
CA TYR A 183 -5.67 18.86 -25.94
C TYR A 183 -7.03 19.37 -25.48
N ILE A 184 -7.52 18.80 -24.38
CA ILE A 184 -8.62 19.36 -23.59
C ILE A 184 -8.05 19.87 -22.28
N GLY A 185 -8.10 21.19 -22.06
CA GLY A 185 -7.75 21.82 -20.79
C GLY A 185 -8.93 21.82 -19.83
N VAL A 186 -8.66 21.41 -18.58
CA VAL A 186 -9.67 21.37 -17.52
C VAL A 186 -9.35 22.35 -16.39
N ASP A 187 -10.34 22.68 -15.55
CA ASP A 187 -10.19 23.56 -14.39
C ASP A 187 -9.66 22.85 -13.13
N ALA A 188 -9.08 21.67 -13.31
CA ALA A 188 -8.33 20.94 -12.31
C ALA A 188 -6.84 20.89 -12.65
N CYS A 189 -6.03 20.37 -11.75
CA CYS A 189 -4.60 20.15 -11.99
C CYS A 189 -4.08 18.92 -11.24
N ALA A 190 -2.83 18.57 -11.46
CA ALA A 190 -2.19 17.42 -10.83
C ALA A 190 -2.26 17.45 -9.29
N ALA A 191 -2.38 18.62 -8.64
CA ALA A 191 -2.58 18.70 -7.19
C ALA A 191 -3.94 18.13 -6.73
N ASN A 192 -4.94 18.08 -7.61
CA ASN A 192 -6.24 17.47 -7.31
C ASN A 192 -6.22 15.95 -7.49
N LEU A 193 -5.41 15.43 -8.43
CA LEU A 193 -5.23 14.01 -8.70
C LEU A 193 -3.80 13.76 -9.21
N MET A 194 -2.87 13.52 -8.29
CA MET A 194 -1.44 13.42 -8.59
C MET A 194 -1.03 12.15 -9.34
N ARG A 195 -1.75 11.06 -9.20
CA ARG A 195 -1.30 9.75 -9.68
C ARG A 195 -1.00 9.67 -11.18
N PRO A 196 -1.78 10.25 -12.09
CA PRO A 196 -1.43 10.28 -13.51
C PRO A 196 -0.08 10.96 -13.76
N ALA A 197 0.12 12.14 -13.19
CA ALA A 197 1.33 12.94 -13.40
C ALA A 197 2.60 12.29 -12.79
N MET A 198 2.48 11.68 -11.59
CA MET A 198 3.62 11.12 -10.86
C MET A 198 3.98 9.70 -11.27
N TYR A 199 2.99 8.88 -11.62
CA TYR A 199 3.17 7.45 -11.82
C TYR A 199 2.71 6.96 -13.20
N GLY A 200 2.25 7.85 -14.07
CA GLY A 200 1.59 7.43 -15.33
C GLY A 200 0.36 6.56 -15.10
N ALA A 201 -0.28 6.71 -13.93
CA ALA A 201 -1.39 5.85 -13.56
C ALA A 201 -2.64 6.18 -14.37
N TYR A 202 -3.25 5.14 -14.95
CA TYR A 202 -4.52 5.29 -15.65
C TYR A 202 -5.66 5.57 -14.68
N HIS A 203 -6.49 6.54 -15.04
CA HIS A 203 -7.82 6.77 -14.48
C HIS A 203 -8.82 6.90 -15.63
N HIS A 204 -9.93 6.17 -15.55
CA HIS A 204 -10.96 6.24 -16.59
C HIS A 204 -11.59 7.63 -16.60
N VAL A 205 -11.70 8.22 -17.79
CA VAL A 205 -12.33 9.52 -18.00
C VAL A 205 -13.70 9.30 -18.65
N THR A 206 -14.73 9.87 -18.04
CA THR A 206 -16.10 9.85 -18.58
C THR A 206 -16.55 11.27 -18.85
N VAL A 207 -17.07 11.55 -20.04
CA VAL A 207 -17.66 12.84 -20.39
C VAL A 207 -19.15 12.79 -20.07
N LEU A 208 -19.55 13.51 -19.01
CA LEU A 208 -20.94 13.51 -18.54
C LEU A 208 -21.91 13.98 -19.66
N GLY A 209 -22.96 13.20 -19.87
CA GLY A 209 -23.96 13.44 -20.91
C GLY A 209 -23.53 12.98 -22.31
N LYS A 210 -22.37 12.30 -22.43
CA LYS A 210 -21.87 11.73 -23.69
C LYS A 210 -21.40 10.27 -23.51
N GLU A 211 -21.92 9.57 -22.52
CA GLU A 211 -21.49 8.23 -22.15
C GLU A 211 -21.65 7.21 -23.30
N ASP A 212 -22.69 7.39 -24.12
CA ASP A 212 -23.01 6.55 -25.27
C ASP A 212 -22.54 7.14 -26.62
N ALA A 213 -21.80 8.26 -26.61
CA ALA A 213 -21.31 8.87 -27.84
C ALA A 213 -20.15 8.05 -28.45
N LEU A 214 -20.01 8.15 -29.78
CA LEU A 214 -18.86 7.55 -30.44
C LEU A 214 -17.57 8.22 -29.98
N CYS A 215 -16.56 7.42 -29.65
CA CYS A 215 -15.20 7.89 -29.40
C CYS A 215 -14.47 7.99 -30.76
N ASP A 216 -14.59 9.15 -31.41
CA ASP A 216 -14.05 9.42 -32.74
C ASP A 216 -12.85 10.37 -32.73
N HIS A 217 -12.44 10.83 -31.55
CA HIS A 217 -11.32 11.75 -31.35
C HIS A 217 -10.43 11.31 -30.18
N VAL A 218 -9.13 11.63 -30.26
CA VAL A 218 -8.14 11.35 -29.23
C VAL A 218 -7.57 12.67 -28.71
N TYR A 219 -7.59 12.84 -27.40
CA TYR A 219 -7.07 14.03 -26.72
C TYR A 219 -6.17 13.67 -25.55
N ASP A 220 -5.13 14.48 -25.34
CA ASP A 220 -4.53 14.58 -24.01
C ASP A 220 -5.44 15.45 -23.12
N VAL A 221 -5.80 14.99 -21.95
CA VAL A 221 -6.53 15.79 -20.95
C VAL A 221 -5.54 16.42 -19.99
N VAL A 222 -5.47 17.75 -19.97
CA VAL A 222 -4.40 18.51 -19.29
C VAL A 222 -4.95 19.47 -18.24
N GLY A 223 -4.18 19.68 -17.18
CA GLY A 223 -4.50 20.60 -16.11
C GLY A 223 -4.00 22.03 -16.38
N SER A 224 -4.11 22.87 -15.37
CA SER A 224 -3.86 24.31 -15.42
C SER A 224 -2.48 24.75 -14.92
N LEU A 225 -1.60 23.82 -14.50
CA LEU A 225 -0.26 24.16 -14.01
C LEU A 225 0.72 24.40 -15.17
N CYS A 226 1.73 25.22 -14.92
CA CYS A 226 2.89 25.38 -15.80
C CYS A 226 3.88 24.21 -15.59
N GLU A 227 3.38 22.98 -15.70
CA GLU A 227 4.12 21.73 -15.56
C GLU A 227 3.71 20.79 -16.70
N ASN A 228 4.68 20.34 -17.50
CA ASN A 228 4.38 19.52 -18.68
C ASN A 228 3.70 18.18 -18.34
N ASN A 229 3.94 17.67 -17.15
CA ASN A 229 3.32 16.41 -16.66
C ASN A 229 1.96 16.64 -15.98
N ASP A 230 1.42 17.86 -15.98
CA ASP A 230 0.07 18.12 -15.48
C ASP A 230 -0.98 17.60 -16.47
N LYS A 231 -1.01 16.27 -16.59
CA LYS A 231 -1.88 15.52 -17.49
C LYS A 231 -2.67 14.45 -16.72
N PHE A 232 -3.95 14.39 -16.98
CA PHE A 232 -4.85 13.38 -16.42
C PHE A 232 -4.96 12.14 -17.32
N ALA A 233 -4.87 12.35 -18.63
CA ALA A 233 -4.84 11.29 -19.64
C ALA A 233 -3.94 11.69 -20.81
N VAL A 234 -3.36 10.72 -21.48
CA VAL A 234 -2.51 10.85 -22.67
C VAL A 234 -2.93 9.76 -23.65
N ASP A 235 -3.27 10.18 -24.91
CA ASP A 235 -3.69 9.36 -26.06
C ASP A 235 -4.92 8.48 -25.82
#